data_3b729a7eb93c599d54fbb6efab0ae0c5
#
_entry.id   3b729a7eb93c599d54fbb6efab0ae0c5
#
_cell.length_a   1.000
_cell.length_b   1.000
_cell.length_c   1.000
_cell.angle_alpha   90.00
_cell.angle_beta   90.00
_cell.angle_gamma   90.00
#
_symmetry.space_group_name_H-M   'P 1'
#
loop_
_entity.id
_entity.type
_entity.pdbx_description
1 polymer ?
#
loop_
_entity_poly.entity_id
_entity_poly.type
_entity_poly.pdbx_seq_one_letter_code
_entity_poly.pdbx_strand_id
1 'polypeptide(L)'
;MDLFPVLKELAQKTPSKILLIVLDGVGGLPLEPGGPTELEAAKTPNLDRLAEESALGLLTPVYPGLAPGSGPGHLALFGYDPFRYVVGRGALSALGLGADFREGDVALRGNFATLDPEGKVVDRRAGRPPTEENQRVVAKLKEAIPRIEDVEVHFYTESEHRFLVVLRGEGLGDGVTDTDPHKTGLPTLKAKALDEASERTARLVNLLSERIREVLKDEPRMNGALFRGASKKPSFPRMQEVYKLTPAAIASYPMYKGLASLVGMEVLPVEGEGDALEGKLKALKENWGRYDFFYFHVKKTDAMGEDGNFHGKVEKVELFDALLPEILALGPDVLAITGDHSTPALLKAHSWHPVPLLLKAPYLRADEARRFTEREAQRGSLGHLRGMELMPLLLAHAGKLLKYGA
;
A
#
# COMPACT_ATOMS: atom_id res chain seq x y z
N MET A 1 20.21 -7.47 -2.46
CA MET A 1 21.02 -7.17 -3.67
C MET A 1 20.14 -6.32 -4.59
N ASP A 2 20.64 -5.17 -5.01
CA ASP A 2 19.89 -4.32 -5.95
C ASP A 2 20.08 -4.82 -7.38
N LEU A 3 19.01 -5.34 -7.98
CA LEU A 3 19.02 -5.87 -9.35
C LEU A 3 18.69 -4.80 -10.41
N PHE A 4 18.33 -3.58 -10.02
CA PHE A 4 17.92 -2.55 -10.99
C PHE A 4 18.97 -2.24 -12.04
N PRO A 5 20.27 -2.12 -11.72
CA PRO A 5 21.27 -1.92 -12.76
C PRO A 5 21.28 -3.04 -13.80
N VAL A 6 21.19 -4.29 -13.36
CA VAL A 6 21.15 -5.45 -14.26
C VAL A 6 19.85 -5.49 -15.06
N LEU A 7 18.71 -5.29 -14.42
CA LEU A 7 17.42 -5.30 -15.11
C LEU A 7 17.30 -4.17 -16.14
N LYS A 8 17.81 -2.99 -15.82
CA LYS A 8 17.86 -1.85 -16.73
C LYS A 8 18.68 -2.14 -18.00
N GLU A 9 19.80 -2.85 -17.85
CA GLU A 9 20.64 -3.27 -18.97
C GLU A 9 19.95 -4.33 -19.84
N LEU A 10 19.32 -5.33 -19.20
CA LEU A 10 18.70 -6.46 -19.89
C LEU A 10 17.32 -6.15 -20.44
N ALA A 11 16.62 -5.16 -19.92
CA ALA A 11 15.25 -4.87 -20.31
C ALA A 11 15.14 -4.43 -21.78
N GLN A 12 14.13 -4.93 -22.47
CA GLN A 12 13.77 -4.55 -23.83
C GLN A 12 12.25 -4.40 -23.98
N LYS A 13 11.85 -3.60 -24.97
CA LYS A 13 10.43 -3.46 -25.32
C LYS A 13 9.98 -4.62 -26.18
N THR A 14 8.82 -5.17 -25.89
CA THR A 14 8.10 -6.13 -26.73
C THR A 14 6.61 -5.76 -26.71
N PRO A 15 5.81 -6.20 -27.69
CA PRO A 15 4.38 -5.92 -27.71
C PRO A 15 3.58 -6.70 -26.64
N SER A 16 4.20 -7.66 -25.95
CA SER A 16 3.55 -8.49 -24.94
C SER A 16 2.98 -7.65 -23.79
N LYS A 17 1.78 -7.98 -23.35
CA LYS A 17 1.07 -7.32 -22.27
C LYS A 17 1.13 -8.13 -20.99
N ILE A 18 1.51 -7.48 -19.91
CA ILE A 18 1.57 -8.03 -18.55
C ILE A 18 0.39 -7.48 -17.76
N LEU A 19 -0.40 -8.35 -17.15
CA LEU A 19 -1.45 -7.98 -16.19
C LEU A 19 -1.11 -8.58 -14.83
N LEU A 20 -0.85 -7.72 -13.87
CA LEU A 20 -0.67 -8.08 -12.46
C LEU A 20 -1.93 -7.73 -11.68
N ILE A 21 -2.63 -8.76 -11.20
CA ILE A 21 -3.81 -8.61 -10.35
C ILE A 21 -3.40 -8.87 -8.91
N VAL A 22 -3.65 -7.90 -8.04
CA VAL A 22 -3.40 -7.99 -6.61
C VAL A 22 -4.73 -8.04 -5.87
N LEU A 23 -5.03 -9.19 -5.30
CA LEU A 23 -6.11 -9.38 -4.34
C LEU A 23 -5.55 -9.05 -2.96
N ASP A 24 -5.80 -7.84 -2.49
CA ASP A 24 -5.23 -7.29 -1.26
C ASP A 24 -5.56 -8.20 -0.07
N GLY A 25 -4.53 -8.61 0.67
CA GLY A 25 -4.67 -9.46 1.83
C GLY A 25 -5.25 -10.85 1.57
N VAL A 26 -5.15 -11.39 0.35
CA VAL A 26 -5.86 -12.60 -0.08
C VAL A 26 -5.53 -13.84 0.73
N GLY A 27 -4.27 -14.00 1.15
CA GLY A 27 -3.87 -15.17 1.95
C GLY A 27 -4.67 -15.28 3.25
N GLY A 28 -5.07 -16.50 3.59
CA GLY A 28 -5.93 -16.77 4.73
C GLY A 28 -5.45 -17.89 5.62
N LEU A 29 -6.22 -18.16 6.65
CA LEU A 29 -6.04 -19.28 7.58
C LEU A 29 -7.40 -19.93 7.88
N PRO A 30 -7.43 -21.23 8.18
CA PRO A 30 -8.65 -21.87 8.62
C PRO A 30 -9.08 -21.33 9.99
N LEU A 31 -10.38 -21.17 10.20
CA LEU A 31 -10.92 -20.77 11.51
C LEU A 31 -10.69 -21.83 12.59
N GLU A 32 -10.65 -23.10 12.17
CA GLU A 32 -10.38 -24.25 13.03
C GLU A 32 -9.28 -25.13 12.41
N PRO A 33 -8.49 -25.80 13.22
CA PRO A 33 -7.44 -26.71 12.72
C PRO A 33 -7.98 -27.73 11.73
N GLY A 34 -7.38 -27.83 10.55
CA GLY A 34 -7.76 -28.74 9.48
C GLY A 34 -8.96 -28.28 8.63
N GLY A 35 -9.57 -27.14 8.94
CA GLY A 35 -10.60 -26.53 8.13
C GLY A 35 -10.06 -25.88 6.85
N PRO A 36 -10.94 -25.30 6.02
CA PRO A 36 -10.55 -24.57 4.84
C PRO A 36 -10.09 -23.13 5.19
N THR A 37 -9.15 -22.59 4.41
CA THR A 37 -8.89 -21.14 4.35
C THR A 37 -10.04 -20.44 3.63
N GLU A 38 -10.05 -19.10 3.63
CA GLU A 38 -11.06 -18.33 2.89
C GLU A 38 -11.03 -18.66 1.40
N LEU A 39 -9.83 -18.81 0.79
CA LEU A 39 -9.69 -19.23 -0.61
C LEU A 39 -10.16 -20.67 -0.85
N GLU A 40 -9.87 -21.58 0.06
CA GLU A 40 -10.32 -22.97 -0.04
C GLU A 40 -11.84 -23.11 0.11
N ALA A 41 -12.47 -22.24 0.91
CA ALA A 41 -13.92 -22.20 1.10
C ALA A 41 -14.66 -21.54 -0.08
N ALA A 42 -14.00 -20.65 -0.82
CA ALA A 42 -14.60 -19.92 -1.93
C ALA A 42 -14.91 -20.83 -3.12
N LYS A 43 -16.04 -20.57 -3.78
CA LYS A 43 -16.43 -21.20 -5.04
C LYS A 43 -15.90 -20.35 -6.20
N THR A 44 -14.80 -20.79 -6.79
CA THR A 44 -14.05 -20.03 -7.79
C THR A 44 -13.82 -20.81 -9.07
N PRO A 45 -14.88 -21.16 -9.81
CA PRO A 45 -14.76 -22.05 -10.99
C PRO A 45 -13.88 -21.47 -12.10
N ASN A 46 -13.79 -20.16 -12.23
CA ASN A 46 -12.97 -19.51 -13.25
C ASN A 46 -11.49 -19.49 -12.85
N LEU A 47 -11.18 -19.16 -11.59
CA LEU A 47 -9.83 -19.27 -11.05
C LEU A 47 -9.34 -20.71 -11.04
N ASP A 48 -10.20 -21.66 -10.71
CA ASP A 48 -9.86 -23.08 -10.68
C ASP A 48 -9.50 -23.58 -12.09
N ARG A 49 -10.29 -23.23 -13.12
CA ARG A 49 -9.96 -23.54 -14.51
C ARG A 49 -8.67 -22.87 -14.97
N LEU A 50 -8.46 -21.62 -14.56
CA LEU A 50 -7.22 -20.90 -14.88
C LEU A 50 -6.00 -21.56 -14.21
N ALA A 51 -6.14 -22.10 -13.01
CA ALA A 51 -5.07 -22.80 -12.31
C ALA A 51 -4.59 -24.05 -13.07
N GLU A 52 -5.49 -24.77 -13.75
CA GLU A 52 -5.14 -25.94 -14.58
C GLU A 52 -4.20 -25.60 -15.75
N GLU A 53 -4.23 -24.35 -16.21
CA GLU A 53 -3.41 -23.87 -17.33
C GLU A 53 -2.21 -23.01 -16.88
N SER A 54 -1.94 -22.99 -15.58
CA SER A 54 -0.99 -22.05 -14.95
C SER A 54 0.06 -22.77 -14.15
N ALA A 55 1.08 -22.05 -13.71
CA ALA A 55 1.99 -22.47 -12.65
C ALA A 55 1.66 -21.72 -11.37
N LEU A 56 1.66 -22.43 -10.26
CA LEU A 56 1.42 -21.88 -8.94
C LEU A 56 2.70 -21.86 -8.11
N GLY A 57 2.71 -21.02 -7.08
CA GLY A 57 3.74 -20.96 -6.07
C GLY A 57 3.29 -20.17 -4.87
N LEU A 58 4.11 -20.13 -3.85
CA LEU A 58 3.94 -19.23 -2.70
C LEU A 58 4.86 -18.03 -2.86
N LEU A 59 4.38 -16.89 -2.40
CA LEU A 59 5.14 -15.65 -2.43
C LEU A 59 5.19 -15.06 -1.01
N THR A 60 6.40 -14.85 -0.50
CA THR A 60 6.65 -14.07 0.71
C THR A 60 6.87 -12.62 0.29
N PRO A 61 5.91 -11.70 0.53
CA PRO A 61 5.98 -10.36 -0.04
C PRO A 61 7.23 -9.59 0.36
N VAL A 62 7.57 -9.55 1.64
CA VAL A 62 8.73 -8.80 2.16
C VAL A 62 9.83 -9.73 2.63
N TYR A 63 9.63 -10.40 3.77
CA TYR A 63 10.61 -11.32 4.34
C TYR A 63 9.93 -12.37 5.24
N PRO A 64 10.43 -13.61 5.32
CA PRO A 64 9.87 -14.64 6.21
C PRO A 64 9.74 -14.16 7.66
N GLY A 65 8.57 -14.36 8.26
CA GLY A 65 8.27 -13.96 9.63
C GLY A 65 7.88 -12.50 9.83
N LEU A 66 7.98 -11.65 8.81
CA LEU A 66 7.54 -10.26 8.87
C LEU A 66 6.14 -10.12 8.27
N ALA A 67 5.18 -9.65 9.06
CA ALA A 67 3.85 -9.26 8.56
C ALA A 67 3.98 -7.91 7.82
N PRO A 68 3.79 -7.87 6.50
CA PRO A 68 3.97 -6.64 5.75
C PRO A 68 2.74 -5.72 5.86
N GLY A 69 2.99 -4.40 5.84
CA GLY A 69 1.97 -3.45 5.46
C GLY A 69 1.76 -3.44 3.95
N SER A 70 0.67 -2.85 3.47
CA SER A 70 0.35 -2.77 2.03
C SER A 70 1.41 -1.99 1.24
N GLY A 71 2.03 -0.96 1.83
CA GLY A 71 3.10 -0.19 1.17
C GLY A 71 4.30 -1.06 0.78
N PRO A 72 5.03 -1.63 1.74
CA PRO A 72 6.17 -2.50 1.45
C PRO A 72 5.78 -3.76 0.67
N GLY A 73 4.60 -4.34 0.91
CA GLY A 73 4.09 -5.48 0.15
C GLY A 73 3.95 -5.17 -1.34
N HIS A 74 3.31 -4.06 -1.69
CA HIS A 74 3.15 -3.63 -3.08
C HIS A 74 4.48 -3.26 -3.74
N LEU A 75 5.34 -2.51 -3.04
CA LEU A 75 6.66 -2.16 -3.57
C LEU A 75 7.46 -3.41 -3.92
N ALA A 76 7.42 -4.43 -3.07
CA ALA A 76 8.05 -5.71 -3.36
C ALA A 76 7.46 -6.37 -4.62
N LEU A 77 6.13 -6.42 -4.76
CA LEU A 77 5.48 -6.95 -5.98
C LEU A 77 5.88 -6.18 -7.25
N PHE A 78 6.13 -4.89 -7.14
CA PHE A 78 6.62 -4.05 -8.24
C PHE A 78 8.13 -4.22 -8.51
N GLY A 79 8.81 -5.09 -7.75
CA GLY A 79 10.24 -5.39 -7.90
C GLY A 79 11.18 -4.48 -7.13
N TYR A 80 10.65 -3.62 -6.26
CA TYR A 80 11.42 -2.71 -5.42
C TYR A 80 11.75 -3.37 -4.09
N ASP A 81 13.02 -3.37 -3.71
CA ASP A 81 13.46 -3.88 -2.41
C ASP A 81 12.80 -3.06 -1.28
N PRO A 82 11.89 -3.65 -0.48
CA PRO A 82 11.13 -2.90 0.52
C PRO A 82 11.97 -2.43 1.71
N PHE A 83 13.21 -2.93 1.85
CA PHE A 83 14.17 -2.44 2.85
C PHE A 83 14.99 -1.25 2.34
N ARG A 84 15.10 -1.08 1.04
CA ARG A 84 15.79 0.03 0.41
C ARG A 84 14.84 1.15 0.01
N TYR A 85 13.71 0.79 -0.59
CA TYR A 85 12.71 1.73 -1.08
C TYR A 85 11.59 1.87 -0.06
N VAL A 86 11.84 2.70 0.95
CA VAL A 86 10.92 2.88 2.09
C VAL A 86 10.05 4.11 1.88
N VAL A 87 8.76 3.97 2.11
CA VAL A 87 7.83 5.09 2.21
C VAL A 87 7.59 5.38 3.69
N GLY A 88 8.01 6.54 4.16
CA GLY A 88 7.83 6.94 5.56
C GLY A 88 6.35 7.07 5.95
N ARG A 89 6.07 7.04 7.24
CA ARG A 89 4.69 6.99 7.77
C ARG A 89 3.86 8.22 7.38
N GLY A 90 4.45 9.41 7.43
CA GLY A 90 3.78 10.65 7.01
C GLY A 90 3.47 10.65 5.52
N ALA A 91 4.46 10.26 4.69
CA ALA A 91 4.26 10.12 3.25
C ALA A 91 3.20 9.08 2.91
N LEU A 92 3.19 7.93 3.61
CA LEU A 92 2.18 6.89 3.40
C LEU A 92 0.77 7.38 3.76
N SER A 93 0.63 8.14 4.87
CA SER A 93 -0.64 8.81 5.20
C SER A 93 -1.06 9.82 4.13
N ALA A 94 -0.13 10.62 3.62
CA ALA A 94 -0.41 11.60 2.58
C ALA A 94 -0.92 10.93 1.28
N LEU A 95 -0.26 9.85 0.86
CA LEU A 95 -0.71 9.05 -0.27
C LEU A 95 -2.08 8.42 -0.02
N GLY A 96 -2.28 7.88 1.20
CA GLY A 96 -3.53 7.22 1.60
C GLY A 96 -4.74 8.14 1.64
N LEU A 97 -4.52 9.44 1.88
CA LEU A 97 -5.56 10.46 1.88
C LEU A 97 -5.75 11.15 0.52
N GLY A 98 -4.86 10.89 -0.45
CA GLY A 98 -4.83 11.65 -1.69
C GLY A 98 -4.51 13.14 -1.47
N ALA A 99 -3.71 13.46 -0.44
CA ALA A 99 -3.31 14.82 -0.12
C ALA A 99 -2.47 15.43 -1.24
N ASP A 100 -2.56 16.76 -1.42
CA ASP A 100 -1.62 17.50 -2.27
C ASP A 100 -0.23 17.48 -1.59
N PHE A 101 0.54 16.45 -1.93
CA PHE A 101 1.85 16.15 -1.35
C PHE A 101 2.91 16.20 -2.45
N ARG A 102 3.70 17.26 -2.45
CA ARG A 102 4.65 17.61 -3.52
C ARG A 102 6.07 17.23 -3.12
N GLU A 103 6.95 17.26 -4.11
CA GLU A 103 8.38 17.15 -3.86
C GLU A 103 8.86 18.32 -2.97
N GLY A 104 9.68 18.01 -1.97
CA GLY A 104 10.14 18.96 -0.98
C GLY A 104 9.25 19.14 0.24
N ASP A 105 7.96 18.80 0.16
CA ASP A 105 7.05 18.81 1.31
C ASP A 105 7.48 17.77 2.36
N VAL A 106 7.22 18.07 3.64
CA VAL A 106 7.36 17.11 4.74
C VAL A 106 6.00 16.81 5.33
N ALA A 107 5.62 15.53 5.28
CA ALA A 107 4.39 15.02 5.86
C ALA A 107 4.63 14.42 7.25
N LEU A 108 3.73 14.70 8.20
CA LEU A 108 3.72 14.14 9.55
C LEU A 108 2.35 13.56 9.84
N ARG A 109 2.30 12.33 10.31
CA ARG A 109 1.07 11.77 10.87
C ARG A 109 0.84 12.34 12.28
N GLY A 110 -0.30 12.95 12.48
CA GLY A 110 -0.72 13.48 13.78
C GLY A 110 -1.76 12.59 14.45
N ASN A 111 -1.69 12.50 15.77
CA ASN A 111 -2.76 11.98 16.60
C ASN A 111 -3.24 13.12 17.51
N PHE A 112 -4.53 13.40 17.51
CA PHE A 112 -5.12 14.19 18.60
C PHE A 112 -4.99 13.42 19.91
N ALA A 113 -4.62 14.12 20.98
CA ALA A 113 -4.41 13.55 22.29
C ALA A 113 -5.09 14.41 23.35
N THR A 114 -5.41 13.80 24.48
CA THR A 114 -5.82 14.51 25.69
C THR A 114 -4.58 14.74 26.56
N LEU A 115 -4.30 16.01 26.86
CA LEU A 115 -3.22 16.45 27.72
C LEU A 115 -3.78 17.04 29.02
N ASP A 116 -3.08 16.79 30.10
CA ASP A 116 -3.33 17.51 31.38
C ASP A 116 -2.80 18.97 31.35
N PRO A 117 -3.09 19.79 32.37
CA PRO A 117 -2.60 21.15 32.41
C PRO A 117 -1.07 21.26 32.34
N GLU A 118 -0.34 20.29 32.89
CA GLU A 118 1.13 20.22 32.87
C GLU A 118 1.69 19.73 31.50
N GLY A 119 0.82 19.31 30.56
CA GLY A 119 1.19 18.84 29.21
C GLY A 119 1.60 17.37 29.16
N LYS A 120 1.22 16.57 30.16
CA LYS A 120 1.39 15.12 30.13
C LYS A 120 0.24 14.48 29.37
N VAL A 121 0.56 13.44 28.68
CA VAL A 121 -0.42 12.68 27.86
C VAL A 121 -1.32 11.85 28.77
N VAL A 122 -2.59 12.21 28.85
CA VAL A 122 -3.64 11.45 29.55
C VAL A 122 -4.17 10.35 28.65
N ASP A 123 -4.48 10.68 27.40
CA ASP A 123 -4.92 9.72 26.37
C ASP A 123 -4.29 10.06 25.02
N ARG A 124 -3.54 9.10 24.47
CA ARG A 124 -2.85 9.23 23.18
C ARG A 124 -3.76 9.17 21.96
N ARG A 125 -5.05 8.92 22.17
CA ARG A 125 -6.07 8.74 21.13
C ARG A 125 -7.29 9.63 21.34
N ALA A 126 -7.24 10.53 22.30
CA ALA A 126 -8.34 11.46 22.64
C ALA A 126 -9.70 10.77 22.79
N GLY A 127 -9.75 9.55 23.36
CA GLY A 127 -10.96 8.75 23.51
C GLY A 127 -11.52 8.20 22.20
N ARG A 128 -10.74 8.16 21.11
CA ARG A 128 -11.17 7.77 19.75
C ARG A 128 -12.46 8.48 19.32
N PRO A 129 -12.39 9.80 19.09
CA PRO A 129 -13.55 10.59 18.73
C PRO A 129 -14.12 10.11 17.38
N PRO A 130 -15.41 10.31 17.12
CA PRO A 130 -15.96 10.15 15.77
C PRO A 130 -15.19 10.98 14.75
N THR A 131 -15.11 10.49 13.50
CA THR A 131 -14.37 11.19 12.42
C THR A 131 -14.93 12.60 12.16
N GLU A 132 -16.22 12.83 12.36
CA GLU A 132 -16.88 14.13 12.23
C GLU A 132 -16.33 15.15 13.23
N GLU A 133 -16.03 14.73 14.46
CA GLU A 133 -15.36 15.62 15.45
C GLU A 133 -13.94 15.96 15.00
N ASN A 134 -13.20 14.99 14.45
CA ASN A 134 -11.89 15.23 13.86
C ASN A 134 -11.98 16.27 12.74
N GLN A 135 -12.92 16.10 11.81
CA GLN A 135 -13.14 17.06 10.70
C GLN A 135 -13.37 18.48 11.22
N ARG A 136 -14.18 18.63 12.25
CA ARG A 136 -14.45 19.94 12.89
C ARG A 136 -13.16 20.55 13.47
N VAL A 137 -12.36 19.75 14.20
CA VAL A 137 -11.12 20.22 14.81
C VAL A 137 -10.07 20.53 13.74
N VAL A 138 -9.94 19.70 12.72
CA VAL A 138 -9.06 19.96 11.57
C VAL A 138 -9.45 21.24 10.85
N ALA A 139 -10.75 21.52 10.65
CA ALA A 139 -11.21 22.77 10.07
C ALA A 139 -10.80 24.00 10.91
N LYS A 140 -10.93 23.91 12.24
CA LYS A 140 -10.47 24.94 13.18
C LYS A 140 -8.95 25.18 13.05
N LEU A 141 -8.14 24.12 12.93
CA LEU A 141 -6.69 24.23 12.74
C LEU A 141 -6.32 24.85 11.38
N LYS A 142 -7.00 24.47 10.30
CA LYS A 142 -6.79 25.06 8.96
C LYS A 142 -6.97 26.57 8.96
N GLU A 143 -8.00 27.04 9.65
CA GLU A 143 -8.29 28.46 9.76
C GLU A 143 -7.27 29.20 10.65
N ALA A 144 -6.92 28.60 11.80
CA ALA A 144 -6.08 29.23 12.80
C ALA A 144 -4.58 29.18 12.46
N ILE A 145 -4.12 28.14 11.73
CA ILE A 145 -2.70 27.87 11.48
C ILE A 145 -2.47 27.57 9.98
N PRO A 146 -2.76 28.49 9.07
CA PRO A 146 -2.47 28.27 7.63
C PRO A 146 -0.97 28.33 7.34
N ARG A 147 -0.17 28.94 8.21
CA ARG A 147 1.29 29.08 8.09
C ARG A 147 1.95 29.10 9.46
N ILE A 148 3.19 28.66 9.49
CA ILE A 148 4.14 28.90 10.60
C ILE A 148 5.40 29.51 9.98
N GLU A 149 5.72 30.75 10.37
CA GLU A 149 6.73 31.55 9.70
C GLU A 149 6.44 31.64 8.19
N ASP A 150 7.38 31.28 7.33
CA ASP A 150 7.26 31.26 5.87
C ASP A 150 6.80 29.90 5.30
N VAL A 151 6.51 28.91 6.17
CA VAL A 151 6.10 27.57 5.77
C VAL A 151 4.59 27.43 5.82
N GLU A 152 3.98 26.96 4.73
CA GLU A 152 2.55 26.63 4.67
C GLU A 152 2.28 25.36 5.47
N VAL A 153 1.12 25.31 6.14
CA VAL A 153 0.68 24.18 6.95
C VAL A 153 -0.66 23.70 6.42
N HIS A 154 -0.67 22.48 5.88
CA HIS A 154 -1.88 21.86 5.35
C HIS A 154 -2.31 20.69 6.24
N PHE A 155 -3.51 20.78 6.79
CA PHE A 155 -4.09 19.74 7.65
C PHE A 155 -5.10 18.89 6.85
N TYR A 156 -5.15 17.58 7.11
CA TYR A 156 -6.10 16.65 6.54
C TYR A 156 -6.63 15.71 7.62
N THR A 157 -7.94 15.47 7.64
CA THR A 157 -8.55 14.45 8.47
C THR A 157 -8.19 13.07 7.93
N GLU A 158 -7.75 12.15 8.80
CA GLU A 158 -7.59 10.74 8.44
C GLU A 158 -8.80 9.93 8.94
N SER A 159 -8.89 9.67 10.23
CA SER A 159 -10.05 9.04 10.86
C SER A 159 -9.93 9.08 12.38
N GLU A 160 -11.02 9.12 13.10
CA GLU A 160 -11.04 9.16 14.57
C GLU A 160 -10.11 10.24 15.13
N HIS A 161 -9.06 9.84 15.87
CA HIS A 161 -8.05 10.73 16.46
C HIS A 161 -6.90 11.06 15.50
N ARG A 162 -6.88 10.51 14.28
CA ARG A 162 -5.74 10.62 13.35
C ARG A 162 -5.97 11.73 12.33
N PHE A 163 -4.92 12.49 12.09
CA PHE A 163 -4.85 13.52 11.06
C PHE A 163 -3.47 13.57 10.42
N LEU A 164 -3.35 14.25 9.31
CA LEU A 164 -2.11 14.48 8.60
C LEU A 164 -1.80 15.97 8.59
N VAL A 165 -0.52 16.29 8.72
CA VAL A 165 0.01 17.61 8.41
C VAL A 165 1.02 17.51 7.30
N VAL A 166 0.92 18.39 6.32
CA VAL A 166 1.93 18.61 5.29
C VAL A 166 2.51 20.00 5.46
N LEU A 167 3.81 20.06 5.71
CA LEU A 167 4.59 21.30 5.75
C LEU A 167 5.17 21.56 4.37
N ARG A 168 4.91 22.75 3.82
CA ARG A 168 5.37 23.17 2.49
C ARG A 168 6.20 24.42 2.59
N GLY A 169 7.47 24.30 2.24
CA GLY A 169 8.44 25.38 2.27
C GLY A 169 9.84 24.91 1.85
N GLU A 170 10.74 25.84 1.64
CA GLU A 170 12.12 25.53 1.27
C GLU A 170 12.95 25.06 2.47
N GLY A 171 13.98 24.25 2.23
CA GLY A 171 14.95 23.83 3.22
C GLY A 171 14.38 22.97 4.36
N LEU A 172 13.34 22.20 4.11
CA LEU A 172 12.79 21.25 5.04
C LEU A 172 13.47 19.87 4.92
N GLY A 173 13.96 19.33 6.02
CA GLY A 173 14.42 17.93 6.13
C GLY A 173 13.40 17.08 6.85
N ASP A 174 13.45 15.76 6.66
CA ASP A 174 12.50 14.80 7.27
C ASP A 174 13.12 13.93 8.38
N GLY A 175 14.40 14.09 8.66
CA GLY A 175 15.11 13.46 9.78
C GLY A 175 14.70 14.06 11.14
N VAL A 176 13.42 13.90 11.51
CA VAL A 176 12.85 14.50 12.73
C VAL A 176 12.26 13.41 13.62
N THR A 177 12.59 13.45 14.93
CA THR A 177 12.06 12.49 15.90
C THR A 177 10.57 12.73 16.19
N ASP A 178 9.88 11.66 16.60
CA ASP A 178 8.48 11.71 17.03
C ASP A 178 8.32 12.61 18.28
N THR A 179 7.16 13.26 18.40
CA THR A 179 6.77 13.98 19.62
C THR A 179 5.90 13.14 20.58
N ASP A 180 5.50 11.96 20.11
CA ASP A 180 4.72 10.99 20.88
C ASP A 180 5.64 10.23 21.86
N PRO A 181 5.40 10.28 23.19
CA PRO A 181 6.19 9.52 24.16
C PRO A 181 5.86 8.02 24.17
N HIS A 182 4.91 7.56 23.35
CA HIS A 182 4.40 6.20 23.26
C HIS A 182 3.78 5.63 24.54
N LYS A 183 3.69 6.43 25.60
CA LYS A 183 3.10 6.08 26.91
C LYS A 183 2.27 7.24 27.45
N THR A 184 1.24 6.91 28.23
CA THR A 184 0.48 7.87 29.02
C THR A 184 1.25 8.26 30.30
N GLY A 185 0.89 9.38 30.90
CA GLY A 185 1.53 9.90 32.11
C GLY A 185 2.87 10.62 31.89
N LEU A 186 3.37 10.65 30.66
CA LEU A 186 4.59 11.34 30.27
C LEU A 186 4.28 12.65 29.53
N PRO A 187 5.15 13.68 29.64
CA PRO A 187 5.02 14.88 28.83
C PRO A 187 5.22 14.54 27.34
N THR A 188 4.63 15.35 26.47
CA THR A 188 4.93 15.29 25.03
C THR A 188 6.41 15.55 24.80
N LEU A 189 7.02 14.82 23.86
CA LEU A 189 8.42 15.01 23.54
C LEU A 189 8.61 16.24 22.64
N LYS A 190 9.78 16.88 22.74
CA LYS A 190 10.20 17.84 21.73
C LYS A 190 10.82 17.12 20.55
N ALA A 191 10.38 17.50 19.35
CA ALA A 191 11.01 17.05 18.11
C ALA A 191 12.48 17.48 18.10
N LYS A 192 13.36 16.56 17.70
CA LYS A 192 14.78 16.76 17.53
C LYS A 192 15.19 16.43 16.11
N ALA A 193 16.12 17.18 15.56
CA ALA A 193 16.73 16.86 14.27
C ALA A 193 17.68 15.67 14.43
N LEU A 194 17.67 14.78 13.47
CA LEU A 194 18.60 13.64 13.35
C LEU A 194 19.78 13.99 12.44
N ASP A 195 19.66 15.09 11.69
CA ASP A 195 20.67 15.64 10.80
C ASP A 195 20.53 17.17 10.69
N GLU A 196 21.54 17.83 10.18
CA GLU A 196 21.59 19.30 10.03
C GLU A 196 20.45 19.82 9.12
N ALA A 197 20.16 19.10 8.03
CA ALA A 197 19.10 19.50 7.08
C ALA A 197 17.70 19.51 7.71
N SER A 198 17.52 18.83 8.83
CA SER A 198 16.24 18.70 9.53
C SER A 198 16.09 19.61 10.77
N GLU A 199 17.09 20.41 11.12
CA GLU A 199 17.03 21.31 12.28
C GLU A 199 15.87 22.31 12.19
N ARG A 200 15.69 22.89 11.00
CA ARG A 200 14.58 23.79 10.74
C ARG A 200 13.23 23.10 10.92
N THR A 201 13.06 21.92 10.35
CA THR A 201 11.80 21.16 10.46
C THR A 201 11.50 20.77 11.91
N ALA A 202 12.49 20.31 12.67
CA ALA A 202 12.30 19.97 14.08
C ALA A 202 11.84 21.19 14.91
N ARG A 203 12.42 22.36 14.67
CA ARG A 203 12.00 23.62 15.30
C ARG A 203 10.56 23.98 14.90
N LEU A 204 10.20 23.89 13.63
CA LEU A 204 8.85 24.17 13.15
C LEU A 204 7.80 23.20 13.72
N VAL A 205 8.13 21.91 13.84
CA VAL A 205 7.24 20.90 14.45
C VAL A 205 6.98 21.23 15.93
N ASN A 206 7.98 21.72 16.67
CA ASN A 206 7.80 22.15 18.05
C ASN A 206 6.89 23.39 18.13
N LEU A 207 7.12 24.40 17.29
CA LEU A 207 6.24 25.58 17.20
C LEU A 207 4.82 25.20 16.83
N LEU A 208 4.65 24.27 15.86
CA LEU A 208 3.36 23.74 15.46
C LEU A 208 2.64 23.06 16.63
N SER A 209 3.34 22.24 17.40
CA SER A 209 2.79 21.56 18.58
C SER A 209 2.30 22.56 19.63
N GLU A 210 3.07 23.61 19.90
CA GLU A 210 2.70 24.68 20.83
C GLU A 210 1.48 25.47 20.31
N ARG A 211 1.48 25.81 19.03
CA ARG A 211 0.38 26.55 18.39
C ARG A 211 -0.92 25.76 18.36
N ILE A 212 -0.86 24.46 18.05
CA ILE A 212 -2.02 23.57 18.11
C ILE A 212 -2.58 23.51 19.53
N ARG A 213 -1.72 23.38 20.55
CA ARG A 213 -2.15 23.34 21.95
C ARG A 213 -2.86 24.65 22.36
N GLU A 214 -2.38 25.80 21.90
CA GLU A 214 -3.03 27.10 22.16
C GLU A 214 -4.42 27.17 21.50
N VAL A 215 -4.53 26.77 20.23
CA VAL A 215 -5.79 26.80 19.47
C VAL A 215 -6.82 25.81 20.03
N LEU A 216 -6.36 24.67 20.53
CA LEU A 216 -7.22 23.57 21.00
C LEU A 216 -7.40 23.54 22.54
N LYS A 217 -6.92 24.55 23.28
CA LYS A 217 -6.96 24.55 24.75
C LYS A 217 -8.34 24.34 25.37
N ASP A 218 -9.39 24.74 24.66
CA ASP A 218 -10.79 24.62 25.10
C ASP A 218 -11.46 23.31 24.63
N GLU A 219 -10.77 22.49 23.85
CA GLU A 219 -11.30 21.19 23.43
C GLU A 219 -11.19 20.18 24.58
N PRO A 220 -12.30 19.53 24.95
CA PRO A 220 -12.30 18.70 26.17
C PRO A 220 -11.44 17.42 26.05
N ARG A 221 -11.26 16.89 24.85
CA ARG A 221 -10.52 15.65 24.59
C ARG A 221 -9.36 15.83 23.62
N MET A 222 -9.54 16.61 22.57
CA MET A 222 -8.54 16.84 21.52
C MET A 222 -7.79 18.15 21.75
N ASN A 223 -7.19 18.33 22.94
CA ASN A 223 -6.50 19.56 23.34
C ASN A 223 -4.99 19.57 23.07
N GLY A 224 -4.49 18.56 22.39
CA GLY A 224 -3.09 18.45 21.97
C GLY A 224 -2.91 17.53 20.78
N ALA A 225 -1.70 17.53 20.26
CA ALA A 225 -1.31 16.70 19.11
C ALA A 225 0.02 15.99 19.37
N LEU A 226 0.14 14.77 18.87
CA LEU A 226 1.34 13.94 18.88
C LEU A 226 1.74 13.65 17.44
N PHE A 227 2.94 14.06 17.03
CA PHE A 227 3.45 13.85 15.67
C PHE A 227 4.36 12.66 15.56
N ARG A 228 4.27 11.97 14.43
CA ARG A 228 5.01 10.74 14.17
C ARG A 228 5.39 10.62 12.69
N GLY A 229 6.58 10.06 12.46
CA GLY A 229 7.04 9.63 11.15
C GLY A 229 7.10 10.74 10.10
N ALA A 230 7.80 11.85 10.44
CA ALA A 230 8.13 12.89 9.47
C ALA A 230 8.77 12.25 8.23
N SER A 231 8.28 12.58 7.05
CA SER A 231 8.82 12.01 5.81
C SER A 231 8.52 12.87 4.59
N LYS A 232 9.47 12.92 3.67
CA LYS A 232 9.32 13.50 2.34
C LYS A 232 8.67 12.52 1.38
N LYS A 233 8.17 13.03 0.27
CA LYS A 233 7.78 12.20 -0.86
C LYS A 233 9.03 11.53 -1.41
N PRO A 234 9.11 10.20 -1.40
CA PRO A 234 10.30 9.52 -1.89
C PRO A 234 10.41 9.64 -3.40
N SER A 235 11.64 9.71 -3.90
CA SER A 235 11.95 9.61 -5.32
C SER A 235 12.48 8.21 -5.61
N PHE A 236 11.71 7.42 -6.34
CA PHE A 236 12.08 6.06 -6.73
C PHE A 236 12.41 5.98 -8.23
N PRO A 237 13.31 5.05 -8.63
CA PRO A 237 13.49 4.74 -10.04
C PRO A 237 12.15 4.36 -10.68
N ARG A 238 11.85 4.87 -11.86
CA ARG A 238 10.58 4.62 -12.53
C ARG A 238 10.63 3.32 -13.33
N MET A 239 9.49 2.63 -13.43
CA MET A 239 9.38 1.40 -14.23
C MET A 239 9.75 1.61 -15.70
N GLN A 240 9.49 2.81 -16.24
CA GLN A 240 9.91 3.18 -17.59
C GLN A 240 11.44 3.11 -17.77
N GLU A 241 12.18 3.48 -16.73
CA GLU A 241 13.64 3.51 -16.75
C GLU A 241 14.25 2.13 -16.48
N VAL A 242 13.70 1.42 -15.49
CA VAL A 242 14.23 0.13 -15.04
C VAL A 242 13.79 -1.01 -15.94
N TYR A 243 12.50 -1.06 -16.31
CA TYR A 243 11.89 -2.18 -17.03
C TYR A 243 11.50 -1.86 -18.46
N LYS A 244 11.66 -0.61 -18.90
CA LYS A 244 11.22 -0.10 -20.21
C LYS A 244 9.72 -0.36 -20.48
N LEU A 245 8.91 -0.37 -19.43
CA LEU A 245 7.47 -0.55 -19.50
C LEU A 245 6.75 0.78 -19.75
N THR A 246 5.54 0.67 -20.29
CA THR A 246 4.53 1.74 -20.30
C THR A 246 3.41 1.31 -19.36
N PRO A 247 3.57 1.55 -18.03
CA PRO A 247 2.72 0.94 -17.02
C PRO A 247 1.53 1.81 -16.65
N ALA A 248 0.39 1.16 -16.38
CA ALA A 248 -0.82 1.78 -15.85
C ALA A 248 -1.28 1.08 -14.57
N ALA A 249 -1.95 1.83 -13.71
CA ALA A 249 -2.55 1.34 -12.48
C ALA A 249 -4.06 1.56 -12.47
N ILE A 250 -4.78 0.53 -12.04
CA ILE A 250 -6.23 0.51 -11.86
C ILE A 250 -6.51 0.18 -10.40
N ALA A 251 -6.75 1.22 -9.60
CA ALA A 251 -7.02 1.13 -8.18
C ALA A 251 -8.05 2.19 -7.76
N SER A 252 -8.88 1.87 -6.78
CA SER A 252 -9.89 2.81 -6.28
C SER A 252 -9.36 3.68 -5.14
N TYR A 253 -8.57 3.12 -4.23
CA TYR A 253 -8.15 3.81 -3.01
C TYR A 253 -6.87 4.62 -3.19
N PRO A 254 -6.79 5.83 -2.58
CA PRO A 254 -5.68 6.78 -2.80
C PRO A 254 -4.30 6.22 -2.51
N MET A 255 -4.12 5.43 -1.45
CA MET A 255 -2.81 4.87 -1.09
C MET A 255 -2.20 4.03 -2.23
N TYR A 256 -3.00 3.16 -2.85
CA TYR A 256 -2.53 2.29 -3.94
C TYR A 256 -2.26 3.07 -5.22
N LYS A 257 -3.08 4.09 -5.50
CA LYS A 257 -2.82 5.07 -6.57
C LYS A 257 -1.51 5.80 -6.34
N GLY A 258 -1.27 6.25 -5.11
CA GLY A 258 -0.04 6.93 -4.72
C GLY A 258 1.19 6.05 -4.86
N LEU A 259 1.15 4.81 -4.36
CA LEU A 259 2.24 3.84 -4.49
C LEU A 259 2.56 3.54 -5.96
N ALA A 260 1.54 3.32 -6.78
CA ALA A 260 1.69 3.10 -8.22
C ALA A 260 2.34 4.32 -8.92
N SER A 261 1.89 5.52 -8.56
CA SER A 261 2.45 6.77 -9.09
C SER A 261 3.92 6.96 -8.71
N LEU A 262 4.34 6.59 -7.50
CA LEU A 262 5.74 6.66 -7.06
C LEU A 262 6.69 5.86 -7.94
N VAL A 263 6.25 4.72 -8.46
CA VAL A 263 7.05 3.86 -9.35
C VAL A 263 6.85 4.16 -10.83
N GLY A 264 6.08 5.21 -11.17
CA GLY A 264 5.92 5.72 -12.52
C GLY A 264 4.72 5.17 -13.30
N MET A 265 3.78 4.47 -12.67
CA MET A 265 2.54 4.06 -13.34
C MET A 265 1.62 5.25 -13.58
N GLU A 266 0.95 5.28 -14.72
CA GLU A 266 -0.17 6.18 -14.97
C GLU A 266 -1.40 5.65 -14.25
N VAL A 267 -1.96 6.46 -13.36
CA VAL A 267 -3.15 6.09 -12.60
C VAL A 267 -4.40 6.38 -13.45
N LEU A 268 -5.11 5.32 -13.85
CA LEU A 268 -6.29 5.43 -14.68
C LEU A 268 -7.52 5.79 -13.84
N PRO A 269 -8.44 6.63 -14.37
CA PRO A 269 -9.72 6.90 -13.73
C PRO A 269 -10.55 5.61 -13.59
N VAL A 270 -11.15 5.42 -12.43
CA VAL A 270 -12.09 4.32 -12.16
C VAL A 270 -13.43 4.89 -11.77
N GLU A 271 -14.48 4.53 -12.50
CA GLU A 271 -15.85 4.92 -12.20
C GLU A 271 -16.43 4.05 -11.06
N GLY A 272 -17.30 4.63 -10.26
CA GLY A 272 -17.98 3.98 -9.16
C GLY A 272 -17.38 4.28 -7.79
N GLU A 273 -18.07 3.82 -6.76
CA GLU A 273 -17.68 4.02 -5.36
C GLU A 273 -17.04 2.77 -4.75
N GLY A 274 -16.25 2.97 -3.72
CA GLY A 274 -15.59 1.90 -2.99
C GLY A 274 -14.63 1.10 -3.87
N ASP A 275 -14.74 -0.23 -3.86
CA ASP A 275 -13.83 -1.10 -4.63
C ASP A 275 -14.22 -1.31 -6.11
N ALA A 276 -15.31 -0.77 -6.56
CA ALA A 276 -15.79 -0.57 -7.93
C ALA A 276 -15.24 -1.55 -9.00
N LEU A 277 -15.41 -2.88 -8.81
CA LEU A 277 -14.82 -3.91 -9.69
C LEU A 277 -15.22 -3.74 -11.16
N GLU A 278 -16.49 -3.39 -11.43
CA GLU A 278 -16.99 -3.15 -12.79
C GLU A 278 -16.35 -1.90 -13.42
N GLY A 279 -16.21 -0.83 -12.64
CA GLY A 279 -15.51 0.38 -13.08
C GLY A 279 -14.02 0.13 -13.39
N LYS A 280 -13.38 -0.73 -12.61
CA LYS A 280 -11.99 -1.17 -12.87
C LYS A 280 -11.88 -1.99 -14.13
N LEU A 281 -12.82 -2.93 -14.35
CA LEU A 281 -12.88 -3.70 -15.59
C LEU A 281 -13.09 -2.80 -16.80
N LYS A 282 -13.97 -1.81 -16.70
CA LYS A 282 -14.19 -0.82 -17.75
C LYS A 282 -12.90 -0.05 -18.06
N ALA A 283 -12.23 0.47 -17.03
CA ALA A 283 -10.95 1.18 -17.19
C ALA A 283 -9.88 0.30 -17.86
N LEU A 284 -9.81 -0.99 -17.50
CA LEU A 284 -8.90 -1.95 -18.11
C LEU A 284 -9.20 -2.15 -19.61
N LYS A 285 -10.47 -2.37 -19.96
CA LYS A 285 -10.91 -2.57 -21.34
C LYS A 285 -10.64 -1.36 -22.23
N GLU A 286 -11.01 -0.17 -21.76
CA GLU A 286 -10.88 1.08 -22.53
C GLU A 286 -9.41 1.48 -22.77
N ASN A 287 -8.50 1.05 -21.90
CA ASN A 287 -7.09 1.39 -21.99
C ASN A 287 -6.18 0.23 -22.43
N TRP A 288 -6.75 -0.94 -22.76
CA TRP A 288 -5.97 -2.15 -23.05
C TRP A 288 -4.92 -1.97 -24.14
N GLY A 289 -5.23 -1.21 -25.19
CA GLY A 289 -4.31 -0.93 -26.30
C GLY A 289 -3.19 0.06 -26.02
N ARG A 290 -3.23 0.79 -24.91
CA ARG A 290 -2.34 1.94 -24.63
C ARG A 290 -1.11 1.61 -23.79
N TYR A 291 -1.16 0.53 -23.01
CA TYR A 291 -0.11 0.16 -22.05
C TYR A 291 0.32 -1.29 -22.25
N ASP A 292 1.51 -1.62 -21.81
CA ASP A 292 2.07 -2.98 -21.86
C ASP A 292 2.21 -3.63 -20.47
N PHE A 293 1.90 -2.87 -19.42
CA PHE A 293 1.81 -3.37 -18.05
C PHE A 293 0.60 -2.74 -17.36
N PHE A 294 -0.20 -3.58 -16.71
CA PHE A 294 -1.32 -3.15 -15.89
C PHE A 294 -1.22 -3.73 -14.50
N TYR A 295 -1.34 -2.87 -13.49
CA TYR A 295 -1.58 -3.24 -12.11
C TYR A 295 -3.07 -3.07 -11.82
N PHE A 296 -3.73 -4.16 -11.45
CA PHE A 296 -5.17 -4.21 -11.15
C PHE A 296 -5.36 -4.60 -9.69
N HIS A 297 -5.91 -3.70 -8.89
CA HIS A 297 -6.01 -3.86 -7.44
C HIS A 297 -7.44 -4.12 -6.97
N VAL A 298 -7.61 -5.12 -6.08
CA VAL A 298 -8.88 -5.49 -5.43
C VAL A 298 -8.70 -5.36 -3.91
N LYS A 299 -9.39 -4.41 -3.26
CA LYS A 299 -9.16 -4.06 -1.84
C LYS A 299 -10.00 -4.88 -0.85
N LYS A 300 -11.20 -5.25 -1.22
CA LYS A 300 -12.21 -5.73 -0.24
C LYS A 300 -11.88 -7.05 0.43
N THR A 301 -11.00 -7.87 -0.15
CA THR A 301 -10.51 -9.11 0.46
C THR A 301 -9.76 -8.84 1.75
N ASP A 302 -8.91 -7.81 1.77
CA ASP A 302 -8.20 -7.36 2.97
C ASP A 302 -9.16 -6.78 4.03
N ALA A 303 -10.02 -5.87 3.63
CA ALA A 303 -10.96 -5.23 4.56
C ALA A 303 -11.81 -6.26 5.32
N MET A 304 -12.31 -7.29 4.63
CA MET A 304 -13.07 -8.36 5.27
C MET A 304 -12.20 -9.20 6.23
N GLY A 305 -10.94 -9.43 5.88
CA GLY A 305 -9.97 -10.11 6.74
C GLY A 305 -9.71 -9.32 8.03
N GLU A 306 -9.44 -8.02 7.93
CA GLU A 306 -9.23 -7.13 9.08
C GLU A 306 -10.46 -7.06 10.00
N ASP A 307 -11.66 -7.09 9.43
CA ASP A 307 -12.93 -7.13 10.19
C ASP A 307 -13.18 -8.50 10.86
N GLY A 308 -12.39 -9.51 10.55
CA GLY A 308 -12.61 -10.89 11.00
C GLY A 308 -13.81 -11.56 10.33
N ASN A 309 -14.23 -11.06 9.19
CA ASN A 309 -15.37 -11.55 8.44
C ASN A 309 -14.95 -12.59 7.40
N PHE A 310 -14.80 -13.84 7.82
CA PHE A 310 -14.41 -14.97 6.97
C PHE A 310 -15.34 -15.12 5.74
N HIS A 311 -16.65 -15.16 5.97
CA HIS A 311 -17.62 -15.33 4.89
C HIS A 311 -17.66 -14.13 3.95
N GLY A 312 -17.51 -12.91 4.48
CA GLY A 312 -17.40 -11.72 3.66
C GLY A 312 -16.16 -11.76 2.77
N LYS A 313 -15.03 -12.26 3.25
CA LYS A 313 -13.82 -12.41 2.45
C LYS A 313 -14.01 -13.46 1.34
N VAL A 314 -14.63 -14.61 1.66
CA VAL A 314 -15.02 -15.61 0.66
C VAL A 314 -15.87 -14.98 -0.44
N GLU A 315 -16.93 -14.24 -0.07
CA GLU A 315 -17.78 -13.54 -1.04
C GLU A 315 -17.01 -12.59 -1.96
N LYS A 316 -16.02 -11.84 -1.43
CA LYS A 316 -15.23 -10.91 -2.27
C LYS A 316 -14.32 -11.64 -3.26
N VAL A 317 -13.79 -12.80 -2.89
CA VAL A 317 -13.05 -13.67 -3.82
C VAL A 317 -13.98 -14.21 -4.91
N GLU A 318 -15.19 -14.65 -4.56
CA GLU A 318 -16.18 -15.14 -5.52
C GLU A 318 -16.66 -14.06 -6.49
N LEU A 319 -16.83 -12.81 -6.02
CA LEU A 319 -17.16 -11.67 -6.86
C LEU A 319 -16.04 -11.36 -7.87
N PHE A 320 -14.78 -11.45 -7.44
CA PHE A 320 -13.65 -11.33 -8.36
C PHE A 320 -13.61 -12.47 -9.38
N ASP A 321 -13.85 -13.71 -8.95
CA ASP A 321 -13.91 -14.86 -9.84
C ASP A 321 -14.94 -14.69 -10.94
N ALA A 322 -16.12 -14.14 -10.63
CA ALA A 322 -17.17 -13.86 -11.60
C ALA A 322 -16.74 -12.85 -12.68
N LEU A 323 -15.82 -11.93 -12.35
CA LEU A 323 -15.30 -10.92 -13.28
C LEU A 323 -14.19 -11.48 -14.20
N LEU A 324 -13.52 -12.54 -13.76
CA LEU A 324 -12.31 -13.06 -14.40
C LEU A 324 -12.48 -13.45 -15.88
N PRO A 325 -13.60 -14.06 -16.34
CA PRO A 325 -13.78 -14.37 -17.77
C PRO A 325 -13.67 -13.14 -18.68
N GLU A 326 -14.19 -11.99 -18.26
CA GLU A 326 -14.11 -10.76 -19.05
C GLU A 326 -12.68 -10.18 -19.09
N ILE A 327 -11.93 -10.34 -18.01
CA ILE A 327 -10.50 -9.98 -17.96
C ILE A 327 -9.71 -10.89 -18.90
N LEU A 328 -9.93 -12.20 -18.84
CA LEU A 328 -9.23 -13.18 -19.69
C LEU A 328 -9.53 -12.99 -21.18
N ALA A 329 -10.74 -12.52 -21.53
CA ALA A 329 -11.12 -12.21 -22.90
C ALA A 329 -10.27 -11.10 -23.55
N LEU A 330 -9.58 -10.28 -22.76
CA LEU A 330 -8.63 -9.27 -23.26
C LEU A 330 -7.32 -9.91 -23.76
N GLY A 331 -7.05 -11.17 -23.43
CA GLY A 331 -5.88 -11.91 -23.89
C GLY A 331 -4.55 -11.39 -23.35
N PRO A 332 -4.35 -11.23 -22.02
CA PRO A 332 -3.03 -10.87 -21.49
C PRO A 332 -2.01 -11.97 -21.85
N ASP A 333 -0.84 -11.56 -22.36
CA ASP A 333 0.24 -12.49 -22.69
C ASP A 333 0.82 -13.11 -21.41
N VAL A 334 0.99 -12.28 -20.38
CA VAL A 334 1.43 -12.70 -19.05
C VAL A 334 0.43 -12.22 -18.01
N LEU A 335 -0.14 -13.14 -17.24
CA LEU A 335 -1.08 -12.86 -16.18
C LEU A 335 -0.53 -13.40 -14.87
N ALA A 336 -0.43 -12.54 -13.86
CA ALA A 336 -0.16 -12.94 -12.48
C ALA A 336 -1.33 -12.54 -11.57
N ILE A 337 -1.74 -13.44 -10.70
CA ILE A 337 -2.72 -13.20 -9.63
C ILE A 337 -2.08 -13.58 -8.30
N THR A 338 -2.02 -12.63 -7.38
CA THR A 338 -1.41 -12.81 -6.06
C THR A 338 -1.97 -11.82 -5.05
N GLY A 339 -1.37 -11.71 -3.88
CA GLY A 339 -1.63 -10.70 -2.86
C GLY A 339 -0.36 -9.98 -2.43
N ASP A 340 -0.53 -8.85 -1.77
CA ASP A 340 0.55 -8.06 -1.18
C ASP A 340 0.91 -8.51 0.25
N HIS A 341 0.01 -9.21 0.90
CA HIS A 341 0.14 -9.90 2.20
C HIS A 341 -1.02 -10.85 2.43
N SER A 342 -0.94 -11.62 3.50
CA SER A 342 -2.09 -12.37 4.04
C SER A 342 -2.79 -11.54 5.11
N THR A 343 -4.14 -11.58 5.11
CA THR A 343 -4.98 -10.98 6.15
C THR A 343 -6.04 -11.99 6.58
N PRO A 344 -5.64 -13.02 7.34
CA PRO A 344 -6.57 -14.04 7.80
C PRO A 344 -7.67 -13.45 8.68
N ALA A 345 -8.93 -13.78 8.41
CA ALA A 345 -10.06 -13.36 9.24
C ALA A 345 -9.91 -13.84 10.69
N LEU A 346 -9.28 -15.00 10.90
CA LEU A 346 -8.94 -15.52 12.22
C LEU A 346 -8.11 -14.53 13.06
N LEU A 347 -7.12 -13.86 12.43
CA LEU A 347 -6.20 -12.97 13.13
C LEU A 347 -6.66 -11.50 13.15
N LYS A 348 -7.60 -11.11 12.28
CA LYS A 348 -8.08 -9.72 12.12
C LYS A 348 -6.95 -8.73 11.90
N ALA A 349 -5.90 -9.16 11.23
CA ALA A 349 -4.68 -8.38 11.00
C ALA A 349 -3.86 -8.98 9.87
N HIS A 350 -2.96 -8.17 9.32
CA HIS A 350 -1.93 -8.68 8.42
C HIS A 350 -1.05 -9.71 9.13
N SER A 351 -0.67 -10.74 8.40
CA SER A 351 0.20 -11.79 8.93
C SER A 351 1.41 -12.06 8.02
N TRP A 352 2.38 -12.78 8.56
CA TRP A 352 3.63 -13.15 7.88
C TRP A 352 3.50 -14.36 6.95
N HIS A 353 2.30 -14.96 6.87
CA HIS A 353 2.08 -16.14 6.03
C HIS A 353 2.24 -15.80 4.55
N PRO A 354 2.90 -16.67 3.78
CA PRO A 354 3.03 -16.49 2.34
C PRO A 354 1.67 -16.43 1.65
N VAL A 355 1.61 -15.72 0.55
CA VAL A 355 0.40 -15.62 -0.29
C VAL A 355 0.51 -16.55 -1.49
N PRO A 356 -0.60 -17.07 -2.01
CA PRO A 356 -0.58 -17.84 -3.25
C PRO A 356 -0.29 -16.93 -4.44
N LEU A 357 0.45 -17.46 -5.40
CA LEU A 357 0.76 -16.86 -6.69
C LEU A 357 0.30 -17.80 -7.80
N LEU A 358 -0.43 -17.25 -8.75
CA LEU A 358 -0.75 -17.89 -10.02
C LEU A 358 -0.08 -17.12 -11.15
N LEU A 359 0.61 -17.84 -12.04
CA LEU A 359 1.22 -17.27 -13.24
C LEU A 359 0.76 -18.05 -14.48
N LYS A 360 0.19 -17.33 -15.45
CA LYS A 360 -0.12 -17.85 -16.81
C LYS A 360 0.68 -17.06 -17.84
N ALA A 361 1.37 -17.77 -18.73
CA ALA A 361 2.19 -17.17 -19.77
C ALA A 361 2.45 -18.17 -20.93
N PRO A 362 2.87 -17.71 -22.14
CA PRO A 362 3.06 -18.59 -23.31
C PRO A 362 4.14 -19.65 -23.13
N TYR A 363 5.21 -19.33 -22.41
CA TYR A 363 6.37 -20.22 -22.21
C TYR A 363 6.39 -20.89 -20.85
N LEU A 364 5.23 -21.04 -20.25
CA LEU A 364 5.05 -21.63 -18.95
C LEU A 364 5.03 -23.15 -19.00
N ARG A 365 5.55 -23.80 -17.97
CA ARG A 365 5.28 -25.20 -17.67
C ARG A 365 4.13 -25.24 -16.67
N ALA A 366 2.93 -25.55 -17.14
CA ALA A 366 1.77 -25.63 -16.27
C ALA A 366 1.91 -26.73 -15.24
N ASP A 367 1.34 -26.49 -14.08
CA ASP A 367 1.28 -27.46 -12.99
C ASP A 367 0.11 -28.44 -13.18
N GLU A 368 0.04 -29.42 -12.28
CA GLU A 368 -1.13 -30.28 -12.12
C GLU A 368 -2.15 -29.69 -11.13
N ALA A 369 -2.05 -28.37 -10.84
CA ALA A 369 -2.94 -27.68 -9.92
C ALA A 369 -4.37 -27.64 -10.49
N ARG A 370 -5.34 -27.80 -9.60
CA ARG A 370 -6.78 -27.76 -9.96
C ARG A 370 -7.52 -26.57 -9.36
N ARG A 371 -6.90 -25.90 -8.40
CA ARG A 371 -7.51 -24.78 -7.69
C ARG A 371 -6.46 -23.72 -7.36
N PHE A 372 -6.88 -22.46 -7.33
CA PHE A 372 -6.05 -21.38 -6.80
C PHE A 372 -6.27 -21.27 -5.29
N THR A 373 -5.43 -21.97 -4.53
CA THR A 373 -5.45 -21.98 -3.06
C THR A 373 -4.03 -22.01 -2.51
N GLU A 374 -3.87 -21.69 -1.23
CA GLU A 374 -2.57 -21.75 -0.54
C GLU A 374 -2.00 -23.17 -0.56
N ARG A 375 -2.85 -24.18 -0.41
CA ARG A 375 -2.45 -25.58 -0.35
C ARG A 375 -1.94 -26.10 -1.70
N GLU A 376 -2.62 -25.74 -2.79
CA GLU A 376 -2.17 -26.06 -4.15
C GLU A 376 -0.89 -25.26 -4.49
N ALA A 377 -0.84 -23.98 -4.16
CA ALA A 377 0.31 -23.12 -4.38
C ALA A 377 1.58 -23.63 -3.67
N GLN A 378 1.44 -24.23 -2.50
CA GLN A 378 2.56 -24.85 -1.77
C GLN A 378 3.25 -25.98 -2.55
N ARG A 379 2.54 -26.62 -3.48
CA ARG A 379 3.03 -27.72 -4.31
C ARG A 379 3.36 -27.29 -5.73
N GLY A 380 3.16 -26.02 -6.06
CA GLY A 380 3.32 -25.48 -7.39
C GLY A 380 4.77 -25.42 -7.85
N SER A 381 4.97 -25.46 -9.18
CA SER A 381 6.30 -25.50 -9.81
C SER A 381 7.08 -24.19 -9.68
N LEU A 382 6.44 -23.07 -9.38
CA LEU A 382 7.14 -21.82 -9.11
C LEU A 382 7.86 -21.85 -7.75
N GLY A 383 7.52 -22.79 -6.88
CA GLY A 383 8.12 -22.92 -5.56
C GLY A 383 7.76 -21.74 -4.65
N HIS A 384 8.73 -21.30 -3.86
CA HIS A 384 8.57 -20.21 -2.91
C HIS A 384 9.45 -19.02 -3.30
N LEU A 385 8.82 -17.96 -3.76
CA LEU A 385 9.46 -16.73 -4.21
C LEU A 385 9.35 -15.61 -3.16
N ARG A 386 10.25 -14.64 -3.23
CA ARG A 386 10.07 -13.34 -2.55
C ARG A 386 9.34 -12.38 -3.46
N GLY A 387 8.62 -11.40 -2.88
CA GLY A 387 7.83 -10.45 -3.65
C GLY A 387 8.62 -9.77 -4.77
N MET A 388 9.84 -9.30 -4.47
CA MET A 388 10.69 -8.62 -5.45
C MET A 388 11.21 -9.51 -6.59
N GLU A 389 11.05 -10.83 -6.51
CA GLU A 389 11.42 -11.78 -7.56
C GLU A 389 10.31 -11.93 -8.63
N LEU A 390 9.12 -11.41 -8.35
CA LEU A 390 7.98 -11.52 -9.27
C LEU A 390 8.19 -10.72 -10.57
N MET A 391 8.58 -9.46 -10.49
CA MET A 391 8.72 -8.61 -11.69
C MET A 391 9.73 -9.15 -12.70
N PRO A 392 10.95 -9.58 -12.33
CA PRO A 392 11.87 -10.21 -13.28
C PRO A 392 11.26 -11.44 -13.97
N LEU A 393 10.48 -12.24 -13.24
CA LEU A 393 9.82 -13.42 -13.78
C LEU A 393 8.74 -13.04 -14.80
N LEU A 394 7.90 -12.04 -14.51
CA LEU A 394 6.90 -11.54 -15.44
C LEU A 394 7.54 -10.97 -16.72
N LEU A 395 8.61 -10.20 -16.59
CA LEU A 395 9.35 -9.63 -17.71
C LEU A 395 9.97 -10.72 -18.59
N ALA A 396 10.55 -11.76 -17.98
CA ALA A 396 11.12 -12.89 -18.70
C ALA A 396 10.06 -13.61 -19.53
N HIS A 397 8.90 -13.93 -18.95
CA HIS A 397 7.79 -14.58 -19.66
C HIS A 397 7.17 -13.70 -20.75
N ALA A 398 7.27 -12.38 -20.63
CA ALA A 398 6.84 -11.42 -21.66
C ALA A 398 7.90 -11.21 -22.76
N GLY A 399 9.03 -11.92 -22.71
CA GLY A 399 10.15 -11.71 -23.64
C GLY A 399 10.82 -10.34 -23.50
N LYS A 400 10.69 -9.70 -22.35
CA LYS A 400 11.19 -8.34 -22.09
C LYS A 400 12.57 -8.30 -21.42
N LEU A 401 13.23 -9.43 -21.27
CA LEU A 401 14.61 -9.52 -20.77
C LEU A 401 15.51 -10.21 -21.79
N LEU A 402 16.66 -9.62 -22.04
CA LEU A 402 17.77 -10.21 -22.79
C LEU A 402 18.49 -11.26 -21.94
N LYS A 403 19.31 -12.08 -22.56
CA LYS A 403 20.17 -13.05 -21.89
C LYS A 403 21.21 -12.33 -20.99
N TYR A 404 21.36 -12.80 -19.75
CA TYR A 404 22.42 -12.32 -18.86
C TYR A 404 23.72 -13.08 -19.13
N GLY A 405 24.78 -12.31 -19.37
CA GLY A 405 26.10 -12.85 -19.65
C GLY A 405 26.28 -13.26 -21.14
N ALA A 406 27.51 -13.64 -21.45
CA ALA A 406 27.92 -13.99 -22.82
C ALA A 406 27.31 -15.31 -23.31
#